data_23e66f9d8d1bc49ba02eb7df67b10a2f
#
_entry.id   23e66f9d8d1bc49ba02eb7df67b10a2f
#
_cell.length_a   1.000
_cell.length_b   1.000
_cell.length_c   1.000
_cell.angle_alpha   90.00
_cell.angle_beta   90.00
_cell.angle_gamma   90.00
#
_symmetry.space_group_name_H-M   'P 1'
#
loop_
_entity.id
_entity.type
_entity.pdbx_description
1 polymer ?
#
loop_
_entity_poly.entity_id
_entity_poly.type
_entity_poly.pdbx_seq_one_letter_code
_entity_poly.pdbx_strand_id
1 'polypeptide(L)'
;MQISVIGSGYVGTTLAAVLADAGHDLVNVDLDEEIVSQINDGVAPIFEPGLDELVAEHGGTQLRATTDYDDIADTDVTFLALPTPTDDEGKIDLAAMRAGSRSVGEILAEKDGDHLVVVKSTVVPTTTEEVVVPTVEEASGKTAGGGFDVAMNPEFLREGTAVYDCQEPDKIVLGVQDGAAGERALDTLHEVYEPILADHDASVV
;
A
#
# COMPACT_ATOMS: atom_id res chain seq x y z
N MET A 1 -10.12 -9.34 2.26
CA MET A 1 -10.27 -8.26 1.26
C MET A 1 -9.30 -8.47 0.12
N GLN A 2 -9.56 -7.83 -1.02
CA GLN A 2 -8.61 -7.76 -2.14
C GLN A 2 -7.79 -6.47 -2.01
N ILE A 3 -6.49 -6.57 -1.84
CA ILE A 3 -5.61 -5.42 -1.58
C ILE A 3 -4.48 -5.38 -2.60
N SER A 4 -4.17 -4.22 -3.13
CA SER A 4 -2.96 -4.01 -3.93
C SER A 4 -1.91 -3.18 -3.18
N VAL A 5 -0.64 -3.49 -3.44
CA VAL A 5 0.51 -2.74 -2.94
C VAL A 5 1.39 -2.36 -4.13
N ILE A 6 1.61 -1.07 -4.34
CA ILE A 6 2.44 -0.57 -5.42
C ILE A 6 3.86 -0.31 -4.90
N GLY A 7 4.81 -1.05 -5.46
CA GLY A 7 6.20 -1.07 -5.05
C GLY A 7 6.53 -2.27 -4.18
N SER A 8 7.59 -2.99 -4.56
CA SER A 8 8.10 -4.19 -3.88
C SER A 8 9.45 -3.93 -3.21
N GLY A 9 9.65 -2.72 -2.72
CA GLY A 9 10.76 -2.40 -1.84
C GLY A 9 10.56 -2.94 -0.43
N TYR A 10 11.41 -2.49 0.49
CA TYR A 10 11.40 -2.91 1.89
C TYR A 10 10.03 -2.85 2.56
N VAL A 11 9.35 -1.70 2.46
CA VAL A 11 8.03 -1.47 3.05
C VAL A 11 6.94 -2.27 2.32
N GLY A 12 6.94 -2.21 0.99
CA GLY A 12 5.86 -2.81 0.19
C GLY A 12 5.85 -4.32 0.27
N THR A 13 7.00 -4.98 0.14
CA THR A 13 7.07 -6.45 0.23
C THR A 13 6.72 -6.94 1.64
N THR A 14 7.24 -6.27 2.68
CA THR A 14 6.92 -6.65 4.07
C THR A 14 5.42 -6.50 4.35
N LEU A 15 4.83 -5.35 3.97
CA LEU A 15 3.40 -5.11 4.15
C LEU A 15 2.56 -6.15 3.41
N ALA A 16 2.88 -6.41 2.12
CA ALA A 16 2.13 -7.36 1.32
C ALA A 16 2.19 -8.78 1.89
N ALA A 17 3.37 -9.23 2.33
CA ALA A 17 3.54 -10.56 2.92
C ALA A 17 2.78 -10.70 4.25
N VAL A 18 2.85 -9.69 5.13
CA VAL A 18 2.15 -9.71 6.42
C VAL A 18 0.64 -9.64 6.25
N LEU A 19 0.13 -8.83 5.31
CA LEU A 19 -1.31 -8.78 5.04
C LEU A 19 -1.82 -10.08 4.37
N ALA A 20 -1.00 -10.76 3.58
CA ALA A 20 -1.34 -12.09 3.05
C ALA A 20 -1.45 -13.13 4.18
N ASP A 21 -0.49 -13.13 5.12
CA ASP A 21 -0.50 -13.96 6.32
C ASP A 21 -1.72 -13.68 7.22
N ALA A 22 -2.14 -12.43 7.26
CA ALA A 22 -3.37 -11.99 7.94
C ALA A 22 -4.68 -12.41 7.23
N GLY A 23 -4.60 -13.08 6.08
CA GLY A 23 -5.74 -13.67 5.36
C GLY A 23 -6.34 -12.79 4.28
N HIS A 24 -5.67 -11.73 3.83
CA HIS A 24 -6.07 -10.94 2.67
C HIS A 24 -5.50 -11.52 1.38
N ASP A 25 -6.16 -11.24 0.25
CA ASP A 25 -5.62 -11.56 -1.08
C ASP A 25 -4.85 -10.34 -1.61
N LEU A 26 -3.58 -10.50 -1.91
CA LEU A 26 -2.64 -9.44 -2.24
C LEU A 26 -2.23 -9.45 -3.71
N VAL A 27 -2.23 -8.27 -4.32
CA VAL A 27 -1.61 -7.97 -5.61
C VAL A 27 -0.46 -6.98 -5.38
N ASN A 28 0.78 -7.44 -5.49
CA ASN A 28 1.94 -6.57 -5.37
C ASN A 28 2.42 -6.16 -6.76
N VAL A 29 2.33 -4.88 -7.07
CA VAL A 29 2.70 -4.33 -8.38
C VAL A 29 4.09 -3.73 -8.33
N ASP A 30 4.99 -4.20 -9.19
CA ASP A 30 6.33 -3.62 -9.35
C ASP A 30 6.73 -3.62 -10.83
N LEU A 31 7.59 -2.68 -11.21
CA LEU A 31 8.09 -2.57 -12.60
C LEU A 31 9.22 -3.55 -12.90
N ASP A 32 9.83 -4.15 -11.89
CA ASP A 32 10.94 -5.08 -12.01
C ASP A 32 10.42 -6.51 -12.16
N GLU A 33 10.53 -7.07 -13.36
CA GLU A 33 10.10 -8.43 -13.68
C GLU A 33 10.83 -9.51 -12.84
N GLU A 34 12.07 -9.24 -12.41
CA GLU A 34 12.84 -10.18 -11.59
C GLU A 34 12.25 -10.25 -10.18
N ILE A 35 11.92 -9.09 -9.58
CA ILE A 35 11.24 -9.01 -8.28
C ILE A 35 9.87 -9.72 -8.35
N VAL A 36 9.10 -9.45 -9.39
CA VAL A 36 7.79 -10.07 -9.62
C VAL A 36 7.91 -11.61 -9.72
N SER A 37 8.89 -12.09 -10.48
CA SER A 37 9.14 -13.54 -10.59
C SER A 37 9.54 -14.15 -9.25
N GLN A 38 10.45 -13.53 -8.50
CA GLN A 38 10.90 -14.01 -7.20
C GLN A 38 9.73 -14.17 -6.23
N ILE A 39 8.88 -13.14 -6.08
CA ILE A 39 7.72 -13.19 -5.17
C ILE A 39 6.77 -14.32 -5.58
N ASN A 40 6.47 -14.45 -6.87
CA ASN A 40 5.58 -15.52 -7.36
C ASN A 40 6.17 -16.93 -7.23
N ASP A 41 7.50 -17.04 -7.22
CA ASP A 41 8.22 -18.30 -6.98
C ASP A 41 8.42 -18.61 -5.48
N GLY A 42 7.86 -17.78 -4.59
CA GLY A 42 7.99 -17.92 -3.14
C GLY A 42 9.37 -17.53 -2.60
N VAL A 43 10.06 -16.62 -3.28
CA VAL A 43 11.39 -16.13 -2.90
C VAL A 43 11.30 -14.65 -2.54
N ALA A 44 11.71 -14.29 -1.32
CA ALA A 44 11.72 -12.88 -0.91
C ALA A 44 12.80 -12.09 -1.70
N PRO A 45 12.43 -10.94 -2.32
CA PRO A 45 13.37 -10.16 -3.10
C PRO A 45 14.35 -9.35 -2.26
N ILE A 46 14.12 -9.27 -0.96
CA ILE A 46 14.94 -8.55 0.03
C ILE A 46 15.16 -9.44 1.24
N PHE A 47 16.24 -9.19 1.96
CA PHE A 47 16.50 -9.89 3.22
C PHE A 47 15.87 -9.14 4.40
N GLU A 48 14.94 -9.81 5.09
CA GLU A 48 14.35 -9.36 6.36
C GLU A 48 13.97 -10.60 7.19
N PRO A 49 14.32 -10.68 8.49
CA PRO A 49 13.96 -11.83 9.32
C PRO A 49 12.46 -12.11 9.31
N GLY A 50 12.07 -13.34 8.99
CA GLY A 50 10.68 -13.79 8.90
C GLY A 50 10.01 -13.55 7.53
N LEU A 51 10.60 -12.74 6.65
CA LEU A 51 10.00 -12.45 5.35
C LEU A 51 10.12 -13.63 4.38
N ASP A 52 11.25 -14.35 4.41
CA ASP A 52 11.47 -15.52 3.55
C ASP A 52 10.39 -16.58 3.78
N GLU A 53 10.02 -16.81 5.03
CA GLU A 53 8.98 -17.78 5.41
C GLU A 53 7.60 -17.34 4.91
N LEU A 54 7.23 -16.08 5.10
CA LEU A 54 5.94 -15.55 4.64
C LEU A 54 5.81 -15.57 3.12
N VAL A 55 6.85 -15.13 2.40
CA VAL A 55 6.84 -15.14 0.94
C VAL A 55 6.85 -16.58 0.41
N ALA A 56 7.56 -17.51 1.05
CA ALA A 56 7.53 -18.92 0.65
C ALA A 56 6.16 -19.57 0.86
N GLU A 57 5.39 -19.14 1.87
CA GLU A 57 4.05 -19.67 2.16
C GLU A 57 2.99 -19.09 1.23
N HIS A 58 3.01 -17.79 0.97
CA HIS A 58 1.94 -17.06 0.28
C HIS A 58 2.25 -16.69 -1.17
N GLY A 59 3.54 -16.66 -1.57
CA GLY A 59 3.97 -16.24 -2.91
C GLY A 59 3.37 -17.10 -4.03
N GLY A 60 2.89 -16.44 -5.09
CA GLY A 60 2.19 -17.07 -6.21
C GLY A 60 0.79 -17.61 -5.87
N THR A 61 0.31 -17.43 -4.65
CA THR A 61 -1.03 -17.85 -4.19
C THR A 61 -1.81 -16.65 -3.64
N GLN A 62 -1.84 -16.47 -2.33
CA GLN A 62 -2.47 -15.30 -1.68
C GLN A 62 -1.71 -13.99 -1.92
N LEU A 63 -0.39 -14.04 -2.09
CA LEU A 63 0.46 -12.93 -2.49
C LEU A 63 0.89 -13.13 -3.94
N ARG A 64 0.21 -12.49 -4.88
CA ARG A 64 0.56 -12.48 -6.30
C ARG A 64 1.28 -11.19 -6.66
N ALA A 65 2.40 -11.27 -7.35
CA ALA A 65 3.10 -10.11 -7.89
C ALA A 65 2.86 -9.97 -9.41
N THR A 66 2.86 -8.74 -9.92
CA THR A 66 2.62 -8.43 -11.33
C THR A 66 3.33 -7.15 -11.75
N THR A 67 3.63 -7.00 -13.04
CA THR A 67 4.04 -5.73 -13.63
C THR A 67 2.85 -4.93 -14.19
N ASP A 68 1.66 -5.54 -14.21
CA ASP A 68 0.47 -4.98 -14.84
C ASP A 68 -0.41 -4.26 -13.81
N TYR A 69 -0.61 -2.96 -14.00
CA TYR A 69 -1.50 -2.16 -13.17
C TYR A 69 -2.98 -2.52 -13.35
N ASP A 70 -3.38 -3.17 -14.46
CA ASP A 70 -4.77 -3.59 -14.68
C ASP A 70 -5.25 -4.55 -13.58
N ASP A 71 -4.32 -5.28 -12.96
CA ASP A 71 -4.62 -6.18 -11.83
C ASP A 71 -5.17 -5.46 -10.58
N ILE A 72 -5.03 -4.12 -10.49
CA ILE A 72 -5.61 -3.30 -9.40
C ILE A 72 -7.14 -3.19 -9.55
N ALA A 73 -7.69 -3.36 -10.74
CA ALA A 73 -9.12 -3.16 -11.00
C ALA A 73 -10.02 -3.99 -10.07
N ASP A 74 -9.57 -5.17 -9.66
CA ASP A 74 -10.31 -6.09 -8.80
C ASP A 74 -10.05 -5.89 -7.30
N THR A 75 -9.19 -4.94 -6.90
CA THR A 75 -8.84 -4.71 -5.48
C THR A 75 -9.69 -3.61 -4.84
N ASP A 76 -9.90 -3.69 -3.53
CA ASP A 76 -10.69 -2.72 -2.76
C ASP A 76 -9.83 -1.55 -2.26
N VAL A 77 -8.56 -1.83 -2.00
CA VAL A 77 -7.58 -0.91 -1.41
C VAL A 77 -6.26 -0.99 -2.17
N THR A 78 -5.64 0.16 -2.43
CA THR A 78 -4.28 0.27 -2.99
C THR A 78 -3.36 1.02 -2.04
N PHE A 79 -2.32 0.37 -1.56
CA PHE A 79 -1.23 1.00 -0.82
C PHE A 79 -0.13 1.48 -1.77
N LEU A 80 0.24 2.75 -1.69
CA LEU A 80 1.38 3.33 -2.38
C LEU A 80 2.63 3.24 -1.48
N ALA A 81 3.47 2.23 -1.73
CA ALA A 81 4.73 1.97 -1.02
C ALA A 81 5.94 2.27 -1.94
N LEU A 82 5.90 3.45 -2.54
CA LEU A 82 6.83 3.89 -3.58
C LEU A 82 8.05 4.60 -3.00
N PRO A 83 9.22 4.54 -3.64
CA PRO A 83 10.40 5.22 -3.18
C PRO A 83 10.24 6.75 -3.20
N THR A 84 10.73 7.40 -2.15
CA THR A 84 10.74 8.86 -2.00
C THR A 84 12.16 9.32 -1.66
N PRO A 85 13.14 9.17 -2.59
CA PRO A 85 14.53 9.51 -2.33
C PRO A 85 14.69 11.03 -2.14
N THR A 86 15.76 11.40 -1.46
CA THR A 86 16.14 12.81 -1.32
C THR A 86 17.03 13.21 -2.48
N ASP A 87 16.72 14.32 -3.13
CA ASP A 87 17.56 14.89 -4.18
C ASP A 87 18.83 15.58 -3.64
N ASP A 88 19.69 16.06 -4.55
CA ASP A 88 20.93 16.75 -4.20
C ASP A 88 20.71 18.08 -3.42
N GLU A 89 19.50 18.64 -3.44
CA GLU A 89 19.11 19.85 -2.72
C GLU A 89 18.47 19.54 -1.35
N GLY A 90 18.35 18.26 -0.99
CA GLY A 90 17.74 17.81 0.26
C GLY A 90 16.19 17.80 0.22
N LYS A 91 15.58 17.85 -0.97
CA LYS A 91 14.14 17.73 -1.15
C LYS A 91 13.75 16.31 -1.50
N ILE A 92 12.56 15.89 -1.09
CA ILE A 92 12.01 14.58 -1.47
C ILE A 92 11.61 14.61 -2.95
N ASP A 93 12.13 13.65 -3.72
CA ASP A 93 11.69 13.41 -5.09
C ASP A 93 10.40 12.58 -5.08
N LEU A 94 9.33 13.17 -5.62
CA LEU A 94 8.00 12.58 -5.71
C LEU A 94 7.67 12.03 -7.09
N ALA A 95 8.66 11.85 -7.96
CA ALA A 95 8.42 11.37 -9.34
C ALA A 95 7.76 9.98 -9.36
N ALA A 96 8.24 9.03 -8.56
CA ALA A 96 7.65 7.70 -8.45
C ALA A 96 6.23 7.77 -7.87
N MET A 97 6.01 8.60 -6.83
CA MET A 97 4.69 8.80 -6.24
C MET A 97 3.69 9.35 -7.26
N ARG A 98 4.06 10.36 -8.05
CA ARG A 98 3.21 10.89 -9.13
C ARG A 98 2.92 9.86 -10.21
N ALA A 99 3.93 9.09 -10.63
CA ALA A 99 3.76 8.07 -11.65
C ALA A 99 2.80 6.95 -11.18
N GLY A 100 3.01 6.39 -9.99
CA GLY A 100 2.13 5.37 -9.41
C GLY A 100 0.72 5.88 -9.17
N SER A 101 0.57 7.11 -8.63
CA SER A 101 -0.75 7.73 -8.44
C SER A 101 -1.49 7.92 -9.77
N ARG A 102 -0.79 8.27 -10.85
CA ARG A 102 -1.37 8.39 -12.19
C ARG A 102 -1.84 7.05 -12.71
N SER A 103 -1.00 6.00 -12.63
CA SER A 103 -1.37 4.65 -13.08
C SER A 103 -2.59 4.12 -12.30
N VAL A 104 -2.62 4.30 -10.97
CA VAL A 104 -3.81 3.97 -10.18
C VAL A 104 -5.03 4.75 -10.65
N GLY A 105 -4.91 6.06 -10.88
CA GLY A 105 -6.00 6.89 -11.39
C GLY A 105 -6.55 6.42 -12.74
N GLU A 106 -5.67 6.01 -13.67
CA GLU A 106 -6.07 5.46 -14.98
C GLU A 106 -6.92 4.19 -14.82
N ILE A 107 -6.56 3.29 -13.92
CA ILE A 107 -7.37 2.11 -13.60
C ILE A 107 -8.70 2.49 -12.94
N LEU A 108 -8.67 3.43 -12.00
CA LEU A 108 -9.89 3.90 -11.33
C LEU A 108 -10.87 4.59 -12.28
N ALA A 109 -10.41 5.14 -13.42
CA ALA A 109 -11.28 5.73 -14.43
C ALA A 109 -12.35 4.75 -14.94
N GLU A 110 -11.95 3.49 -15.17
CA GLU A 110 -12.81 2.43 -15.71
C GLU A 110 -13.46 1.57 -14.62
N LYS A 111 -13.02 1.71 -13.36
CA LYS A 111 -13.52 0.90 -12.23
C LYS A 111 -14.85 1.46 -11.73
N ASP A 112 -15.86 0.59 -11.59
CA ASP A 112 -17.10 0.91 -10.89
C ASP A 112 -16.95 0.69 -9.38
N GLY A 113 -17.62 1.52 -8.58
CA GLY A 113 -17.63 1.43 -7.11
C GLY A 113 -16.54 2.25 -6.43
N ASP A 114 -16.49 2.10 -5.11
CA ASP A 114 -15.54 2.80 -4.25
C ASP A 114 -14.19 2.10 -4.26
N HIS A 115 -13.12 2.86 -4.02
CA HIS A 115 -11.77 2.36 -3.88
C HIS A 115 -10.99 3.24 -2.91
N LEU A 116 -10.17 2.65 -2.05
CA LEU A 116 -9.34 3.40 -1.12
C LEU A 116 -7.88 3.44 -1.59
N VAL A 117 -7.35 4.64 -1.79
CA VAL A 117 -5.92 4.86 -2.08
C VAL A 117 -5.21 5.28 -0.79
N VAL A 118 -4.21 4.51 -0.37
CA VAL A 118 -3.49 4.73 0.88
C VAL A 118 -2.04 5.08 0.61
N VAL A 119 -1.58 6.23 1.06
CA VAL A 119 -0.16 6.60 1.01
C VAL A 119 0.57 5.96 2.17
N LYS A 120 1.43 4.98 1.88
CA LYS A 120 2.24 4.27 2.86
C LYS A 120 3.65 4.83 2.98
N SER A 121 4.20 5.33 1.86
CA SER A 121 5.53 5.92 1.81
C SER A 121 5.67 7.11 2.75
N THR A 122 6.86 7.27 3.31
CA THR A 122 7.24 8.48 4.07
C THR A 122 7.29 9.69 3.13
N VAL A 123 6.41 10.64 3.35
CA VAL A 123 6.31 11.89 2.58
C VAL A 123 6.21 13.09 3.50
N VAL A 124 6.51 14.30 2.98
CA VAL A 124 6.27 15.52 3.75
C VAL A 124 4.77 15.76 3.96
N PRO A 125 4.38 16.40 5.07
CA PRO A 125 2.99 16.79 5.30
C PRO A 125 2.39 17.51 4.08
N THR A 126 1.10 17.30 3.81
CA THR A 126 0.33 17.80 2.67
C THR A 126 0.60 17.13 1.31
N THR A 127 1.58 16.22 1.20
CA THR A 127 1.86 15.53 -0.08
C THR A 127 0.64 14.73 -0.57
N THR A 128 -0.10 14.10 0.34
CA THR A 128 -1.31 13.35 -0.04
C THR A 128 -2.33 14.28 -0.70
N GLU A 129 -2.62 15.42 -0.10
CA GLU A 129 -3.63 16.37 -0.57
C GLU A 129 -3.16 17.20 -1.77
N GLU A 130 -1.86 17.55 -1.83
CA GLU A 130 -1.34 18.46 -2.86
C GLU A 130 -0.76 17.73 -4.08
N VAL A 131 -0.44 16.43 -3.95
CA VAL A 131 0.21 15.66 -5.01
C VAL A 131 -0.59 14.42 -5.38
N VAL A 132 -0.89 13.54 -4.42
CA VAL A 132 -1.53 12.24 -4.72
C VAL A 132 -2.98 12.46 -5.16
N VAL A 133 -3.79 13.14 -4.36
CA VAL A 133 -5.20 13.41 -4.67
C VAL A 133 -5.36 14.07 -6.05
N PRO A 134 -4.72 15.22 -6.36
CA PRO A 134 -4.90 15.84 -7.66
C PRO A 134 -4.42 14.99 -8.83
N THR A 135 -3.39 14.14 -8.62
CA THR A 135 -2.88 13.27 -9.68
C THR A 135 -3.87 12.13 -9.98
N VAL A 136 -4.46 11.52 -8.95
CA VAL A 136 -5.49 10.49 -9.12
C VAL A 136 -6.77 11.09 -9.73
N GLU A 137 -7.20 12.27 -9.29
CA GLU A 137 -8.36 12.99 -9.84
C GLU A 137 -8.18 13.31 -11.32
N GLU A 138 -7.01 13.84 -11.71
CA GLU A 138 -6.69 14.17 -13.11
C GLU A 138 -6.73 12.92 -14.00
N ALA A 139 -6.16 11.81 -13.53
CA ALA A 139 -6.05 10.59 -14.30
C ALA A 139 -7.38 9.80 -14.36
N SER A 140 -8.15 9.79 -13.27
CA SER A 140 -9.40 9.03 -13.19
C SER A 140 -10.62 9.79 -13.70
N GLY A 141 -10.57 11.12 -13.71
CA GLY A 141 -11.76 11.96 -13.93
C GLY A 141 -12.77 11.90 -12.78
N LYS A 142 -12.43 11.27 -11.67
CA LYS A 142 -13.22 11.17 -10.43
C LYS A 142 -12.73 12.21 -9.40
N THR A 143 -13.45 12.34 -8.29
CA THR A 143 -13.03 13.21 -7.18
C THR A 143 -12.86 12.40 -5.90
N ALA A 144 -11.91 12.77 -5.07
CA ALA A 144 -11.76 12.21 -3.75
C ALA A 144 -13.03 12.42 -2.92
N GLY A 145 -13.53 11.36 -2.28
CA GLY A 145 -14.82 11.34 -1.60
C GLY A 145 -16.03 11.12 -2.52
N GLY A 146 -15.84 11.09 -3.84
CA GLY A 146 -16.91 10.93 -4.84
C GLY A 146 -16.58 9.95 -5.97
N GLY A 147 -15.82 8.90 -5.70
CA GLY A 147 -15.45 7.86 -6.66
C GLY A 147 -14.19 7.11 -6.26
N PHE A 148 -13.44 7.65 -5.31
CA PHE A 148 -12.41 6.99 -4.53
C PHE A 148 -12.22 7.75 -3.21
N ASP A 149 -11.71 7.07 -2.20
CA ASP A 149 -11.31 7.69 -0.94
C ASP A 149 -9.78 7.68 -0.82
N VAL A 150 -9.23 8.52 0.06
CA VAL A 150 -7.79 8.63 0.27
C VAL A 150 -7.45 8.64 1.74
N ALA A 151 -6.37 7.94 2.10
CA ALA A 151 -5.82 7.95 3.44
C ALA A 151 -4.29 8.05 3.42
N MET A 152 -3.71 8.50 4.53
CA MET A 152 -2.29 8.40 4.86
C MET A 152 -2.13 7.38 5.98
N ASN A 153 -1.25 6.41 5.78
CA ASN A 153 -0.89 5.41 6.78
C ASN A 153 0.62 5.24 6.81
N PRO A 154 1.36 6.13 7.50
CA PRO A 154 2.81 6.07 7.55
C PRO A 154 3.29 4.76 8.18
N GLU A 155 4.44 4.29 7.74
CA GLU A 155 5.11 3.13 8.30
C GLU A 155 6.03 3.52 9.46
N PHE A 156 6.29 2.56 10.36
CA PHE A 156 7.21 2.67 11.49
C PHE A 156 8.14 1.44 11.55
N LEU A 157 8.44 0.86 10.39
CA LEU A 157 9.20 -0.37 10.26
C LEU A 157 10.70 -0.10 10.46
N ARG A 158 11.37 -0.96 11.19
CA ARG A 158 12.83 -0.90 11.42
C ARG A 158 13.50 -2.04 10.67
N GLU A 159 14.56 -1.74 9.93
CA GLU A 159 15.37 -2.78 9.29
C GLU A 159 15.84 -3.82 10.31
N GLY A 160 15.67 -5.10 9.99
CA GLY A 160 15.99 -6.23 10.86
C GLY A 160 14.85 -6.67 11.79
N THR A 161 13.74 -5.92 11.88
CA THR A 161 12.54 -6.28 12.64
C THR A 161 11.24 -5.89 11.95
N ALA A 162 11.28 -5.60 10.64
CA ALA A 162 10.12 -5.03 9.94
C ALA A 162 8.91 -5.97 9.89
N VAL A 163 9.13 -7.27 9.71
CA VAL A 163 8.04 -8.27 9.78
C VAL A 163 7.40 -8.24 11.16
N TYR A 164 8.22 -8.29 12.21
CA TYR A 164 7.74 -8.22 13.58
C TYR A 164 7.00 -6.89 13.85
N ASP A 165 7.60 -5.74 13.45
CA ASP A 165 6.98 -4.42 13.64
C ASP A 165 5.65 -4.28 12.89
N CYS A 166 5.47 -5.02 11.78
CA CYS A 166 4.24 -5.01 11.01
C CYS A 166 3.18 -5.96 11.59
N GLN A 167 3.59 -7.12 12.12
CA GLN A 167 2.70 -8.11 12.76
C GLN A 167 2.30 -7.68 14.18
N GLU A 168 3.21 -7.04 14.93
CA GLU A 168 3.00 -6.57 16.30
C GLU A 168 3.27 -5.06 16.41
N PRO A 169 2.45 -4.20 15.77
CA PRO A 169 2.70 -2.77 15.75
C PRO A 169 2.46 -2.13 17.14
N ASP A 170 3.36 -1.28 17.59
CA ASP A 170 3.13 -0.45 18.77
C ASP A 170 1.96 0.53 18.56
N LYS A 171 1.82 1.01 17.30
CA LYS A 171 0.77 1.93 16.88
C LYS A 171 0.53 1.86 15.38
N ILE A 172 -0.70 2.15 14.97
CA ILE A 172 -1.08 2.41 13.58
C ILE A 172 -1.63 3.83 13.49
N VAL A 173 -1.05 4.65 12.62
CA VAL A 173 -1.50 6.03 12.39
C VAL A 173 -2.30 6.08 11.10
N LEU A 174 -3.52 6.62 11.16
CA LEU A 174 -4.45 6.73 10.05
C LEU A 174 -4.86 8.19 9.86
N GLY A 175 -4.32 8.83 8.84
CA GLY A 175 -4.71 10.18 8.43
C GLY A 175 -5.78 10.13 7.33
N VAL A 176 -6.96 10.68 7.58
CA VAL A 176 -8.07 10.71 6.62
C VAL A 176 -8.66 12.09 6.48
N GLN A 177 -9.46 12.30 5.45
CA GLN A 177 -10.21 13.54 5.24
C GLN A 177 -11.36 13.67 6.26
N ASP A 178 -11.82 14.89 6.50
CA ASP A 178 -13.02 15.11 7.31
C ASP A 178 -14.30 14.64 6.60
N GLY A 179 -15.28 14.16 7.37
CA GLY A 179 -16.62 13.80 6.90
C GLY A 179 -16.74 12.36 6.39
N ALA A 180 -17.81 12.08 5.64
CA ALA A 180 -18.21 10.71 5.28
C ALA A 180 -17.15 9.93 4.48
N ALA A 181 -16.32 10.59 3.67
CA ALA A 181 -15.23 9.97 2.94
C ALA A 181 -14.15 9.45 3.91
N GLY A 182 -13.78 10.25 4.90
CA GLY A 182 -12.83 9.85 5.92
C GLY A 182 -13.38 8.72 6.82
N GLU A 183 -14.68 8.76 7.15
CA GLU A 183 -15.32 7.69 7.91
C GLU A 183 -15.24 6.36 7.15
N ARG A 184 -15.56 6.32 5.84
CA ARG A 184 -15.42 5.12 5.00
C ARG A 184 -13.98 4.64 4.91
N ALA A 185 -13.02 5.55 4.72
CA ALA A 185 -11.60 5.21 4.67
C ALA A 185 -11.11 4.59 5.98
N LEU A 186 -11.55 5.11 7.13
CA LEU A 186 -11.25 4.54 8.44
C LEU A 186 -11.88 3.15 8.62
N ASP A 187 -13.14 2.99 8.27
CA ASP A 187 -13.83 1.70 8.35
C ASP A 187 -13.09 0.64 7.51
N THR A 188 -12.71 0.99 6.28
CA THR A 188 -11.94 0.10 5.40
C THR A 188 -10.56 -0.25 5.99
N LEU A 189 -9.83 0.73 6.52
CA LEU A 189 -8.51 0.48 7.14
C LEU A 189 -8.63 -0.33 8.43
N HIS A 190 -9.71 -0.15 9.20
CA HIS A 190 -9.99 -1.01 10.35
C HIS A 190 -10.18 -2.48 9.91
N GLU A 191 -10.92 -2.75 8.83
CA GLU A 191 -11.07 -4.10 8.29
C GLU A 191 -9.73 -4.69 7.80
N VAL A 192 -8.87 -3.87 7.19
CA VAL A 192 -7.51 -4.29 6.75
C VAL A 192 -6.67 -4.72 7.95
N TYR A 193 -6.69 -3.96 9.04
CA TYR A 193 -5.84 -4.20 10.20
C TYR A 193 -6.48 -5.07 11.29
N GLU A 194 -7.79 -5.35 11.23
CA GLU A 194 -8.49 -6.15 12.23
C GLU A 194 -7.81 -7.50 12.53
N PRO A 195 -7.37 -8.31 11.53
CA PRO A 195 -6.72 -9.58 11.83
C PRO A 195 -5.38 -9.43 12.56
N ILE A 196 -4.63 -8.35 12.27
CA ILE A 196 -3.35 -8.06 12.93
C ILE A 196 -3.59 -7.56 14.36
N LEU A 197 -4.63 -6.77 14.58
CA LEU A 197 -4.96 -6.16 15.87
C LEU A 197 -5.71 -7.09 16.82
N ALA A 198 -6.28 -8.21 16.33
CA ALA A 198 -7.15 -9.08 17.11
C ALA A 198 -6.48 -9.63 18.39
N ASP A 199 -5.17 -9.85 18.36
CA ASP A 199 -4.38 -10.39 19.46
C ASP A 199 -3.41 -9.36 20.08
N HIS A 200 -3.48 -8.07 19.66
CA HIS A 200 -2.53 -7.03 20.07
C HIS A 200 -3.23 -5.78 20.60
N ASP A 201 -2.66 -5.19 21.65
CA ASP A 201 -3.14 -3.93 22.27
C ASP A 201 -2.43 -2.72 21.61
N ALA A 202 -2.46 -2.65 20.26
CA ALA A 202 -1.88 -1.54 19.52
C ALA A 202 -2.80 -0.32 19.52
N SER A 203 -2.22 0.87 19.65
CA SER A 203 -2.97 2.13 19.54
C SER A 203 -3.24 2.46 18.06
N VAL A 204 -4.51 2.60 17.69
CA VAL A 204 -4.91 3.20 16.39
C VAL A 204 -5.18 4.69 16.63
N VAL A 205 -4.49 5.57 15.89
CA VAL A 205 -4.51 7.03 16.10
C VAL A 205 -4.78 7.75 14.78
#